data_7b3c09a7b1a958eac37c6b83d0911c71
#
_entry.id   7b3c09a7b1a958eac37c6b83d0911c71
#
_cell.length_a   1.000
_cell.length_b   1.000
_cell.length_c   1.000
_cell.angle_alpha   90.00
_cell.angle_beta   90.00
_cell.angle_gamma   90.00
#
_symmetry.space_group_name_H-M   'P 1'
#
loop_
_entity.id
_entity.type
_entity.pdbx_description
1 polymer ?
#
loop_
_entity_poly.entity_id
_entity_poly.type
_entity_poly.pdbx_seq_one_letter_code
_entity_poly.pdbx_strand_id
1 'polypeptide(L)'
;MKIKNYILVCILLLVSLSASAQYGKQKKADTLFNKFSFVKASEIYKELIEKDYNADYATRRLGDCYAYMRDPKNAAKYYKKAVEQENIPIEYYYSYAQALSGIEKYDESKEWLKRYKDSGGVVNKNKFLKDGSFLTNIFNAKQQYFLKKVNFNSKFSDFGAYEKDGKIYFASTRDEGVSIKHLYGWNEQPFLDVYVIDKETKKPVDFKDKIKGDINTMYHDGPVAITKDGQTMYFTRNSFLNNVKDKDSKGINNTKIYRATLVDSVWTHVEDLSINNKEYTTQHPALSPDNKKLYFSSNRPGGQGGSDIYVVDINEDGSLGEPENLGDIINTHGAEGMPFINNEGTLFFASDGHPGLGLLDVFGTISNEDGDIVDVINLGVPVNSSKDDFSFFMNEDGLTGYFASNRKGGKGDDDIYAYNRIPLLNVEGVVTDVINKKPVPNAIITLLDGNGKQIAYMETDDEGYYEINIDRNVDYNITASQKKYENDSKSFTSKNIETTVTTITVDLELTPVRDVVKLADLGIIYFDFDKHNIRPDAAKELDKIVKMMNEDYPGMVIRIESHTDSRGSLTYNDKLSIDRANSTYEYLISQGVDSSRITAYEGFGERRLTNGCDGSVNCEENKHQLNRRTEFIIIKMQ
;
A
#
# COMPACT_ATOMS: atom_id res chain seq x y z
N MET A 1 -7.49 68.13 41.64
CA MET A 1 -7.11 67.81 40.23
C MET A 1 -5.68 67.23 40.09
N LYS A 2 -4.67 67.77 40.75
CA LYS A 2 -3.24 67.32 40.65
C LYS A 2 -3.03 65.89 41.13
N ILE A 3 -3.64 65.39 42.23
CA ILE A 3 -3.47 64.01 42.75
C ILE A 3 -4.04 62.96 41.79
N LYS A 4 -5.19 63.20 41.15
CA LYS A 4 -5.76 62.33 40.15
C LYS A 4 -4.83 62.12 38.94
N ASN A 5 -4.14 63.22 38.54
CA ASN A 5 -3.19 63.11 37.40
C ASN A 5 -1.94 62.32 37.78
N TYR A 6 -1.42 62.44 39.02
CA TYR A 6 -0.29 61.63 39.48
C TYR A 6 -0.66 60.13 39.57
N ILE A 7 -1.85 59.80 40.07
CA ILE A 7 -2.35 58.42 40.14
C ILE A 7 -2.49 57.87 38.71
N LEU A 8 -3.03 58.63 37.76
CA LEU A 8 -3.16 58.20 36.36
C LEU A 8 -1.78 57.97 35.72
N VAL A 9 -0.80 58.81 35.94
CA VAL A 9 0.58 58.64 35.44
C VAL A 9 1.25 57.44 36.09
N CYS A 10 1.07 57.17 37.37
CA CYS A 10 1.60 55.99 38.05
C CYS A 10 0.94 54.68 37.49
N ILE A 11 -0.37 54.70 37.25
CA ILE A 11 -1.08 53.56 36.63
C ILE A 11 -0.57 53.31 35.21
N LEU A 12 -0.41 54.35 34.38
CA LEU A 12 0.15 54.26 33.04
C LEU A 12 1.59 53.72 33.01
N LEU A 13 2.42 54.15 33.96
CA LEU A 13 3.78 53.65 34.15
C LEU A 13 3.78 52.18 34.58
N LEU A 14 2.92 51.75 35.49
CA LEU A 14 2.78 50.37 35.92
C LEU A 14 2.28 49.48 34.78
N VAL A 15 1.31 49.95 33.98
CA VAL A 15 0.82 49.25 32.79
C VAL A 15 1.92 49.13 31.74
N SER A 16 2.69 50.18 31.46
CA SER A 16 3.79 50.16 30.51
C SER A 16 4.94 49.24 30.95
N LEU A 17 5.26 49.22 32.24
CA LEU A 17 6.26 48.30 32.80
C LEU A 17 5.80 46.85 32.74
N SER A 18 4.50 46.57 33.01
CA SER A 18 3.94 45.23 32.89
C SER A 18 3.91 44.76 31.45
N ALA A 19 3.53 45.61 30.50
CA ALA A 19 3.54 45.28 29.07
C ALA A 19 4.96 45.00 28.55
N SER A 20 5.95 45.78 28.96
CA SER A 20 7.36 45.55 28.61
C SER A 20 7.90 44.24 29.17
N ALA A 21 7.49 43.87 30.40
CA ALA A 21 7.86 42.61 31.03
C ALA A 21 7.24 41.42 30.28
N GLN A 22 5.97 41.53 29.84
CA GLN A 22 5.30 40.45 29.06
C GLN A 22 5.91 40.30 27.66
N TYR A 23 6.26 41.42 26.99
CA TYR A 23 7.00 41.39 25.72
C TYR A 23 8.33 40.62 25.84
N GLY A 24 9.10 40.91 26.92
CA GLY A 24 10.35 40.19 27.20
C GLY A 24 10.14 38.69 27.41
N LYS A 25 9.05 38.30 28.11
CA LYS A 25 8.66 36.89 28.27
C LYS A 25 8.30 36.24 26.94
N GLN A 26 7.50 36.88 26.11
CA GLN A 26 7.15 36.34 24.78
C GLN A 26 8.41 36.13 23.95
N LYS A 27 9.29 37.12 23.85
CA LYS A 27 10.56 36.98 23.10
C LYS A 27 11.42 35.81 23.62
N LYS A 28 11.42 35.59 24.95
CA LYS A 28 12.11 34.44 25.57
C LYS A 28 11.45 33.12 25.16
N ALA A 29 10.11 33.04 25.20
CA ALA A 29 9.37 31.85 24.78
C ALA A 29 9.63 31.50 23.30
N ASP A 30 9.58 32.52 22.42
CA ASP A 30 9.86 32.36 20.99
C ASP A 30 11.32 31.89 20.74
N THR A 31 12.27 32.44 21.53
CA THR A 31 13.67 32.01 21.46
C THR A 31 13.83 30.55 21.90
N LEU A 32 13.17 30.15 22.98
CA LEU A 32 13.18 28.76 23.45
C LEU A 32 12.53 27.83 22.44
N PHE A 33 11.37 28.21 21.90
CA PHE A 33 10.68 27.46 20.87
C PHE A 33 11.56 27.24 19.64
N ASN A 34 12.15 28.30 19.10
CA ASN A 34 13.03 28.24 17.92
C ASN A 34 14.34 27.47 18.18
N LYS A 35 14.68 27.20 19.45
CA LYS A 35 15.77 26.31 19.86
C LYS A 35 15.29 24.92 20.30
N PHE A 36 14.08 24.55 19.94
CA PHE A 36 13.46 23.27 20.25
C PHE A 36 13.33 22.96 21.76
N SER A 37 13.32 23.99 22.63
CA SER A 37 13.06 23.84 24.07
C SER A 37 11.56 23.99 24.36
N PHE A 38 10.77 23.03 23.85
CA PHE A 38 9.30 23.14 23.84
C PHE A 38 8.68 23.06 25.23
N VAL A 39 9.24 22.28 26.15
CA VAL A 39 8.76 22.20 27.55
C VAL A 39 8.82 23.57 28.17
N LYS A 40 10.00 24.22 28.18
CA LYS A 40 10.18 25.55 28.78
C LYS A 40 9.44 26.66 28.05
N ALA A 41 9.32 26.57 26.73
CA ALA A 41 8.52 27.52 25.95
C ALA A 41 7.04 27.41 26.31
N SER A 42 6.51 26.19 26.45
CA SER A 42 5.12 25.96 26.81
C SER A 42 4.71 26.56 28.14
N GLU A 43 5.59 26.52 29.16
CA GLU A 43 5.35 27.13 30.47
C GLU A 43 5.16 28.64 30.34
N ILE A 44 6.01 29.32 29.56
CA ILE A 44 5.93 30.76 29.38
C ILE A 44 4.70 31.12 28.53
N TYR A 45 4.36 30.37 27.48
CA TYR A 45 3.13 30.65 26.72
C TYR A 45 1.87 30.48 27.58
N LYS A 46 1.82 29.49 28.50
CA LYS A 46 0.72 29.38 29.49
C LYS A 46 0.60 30.64 30.36
N GLU A 47 1.73 31.16 30.89
CA GLU A 47 1.71 32.40 31.68
C GLU A 47 1.23 33.62 30.89
N LEU A 48 1.57 33.70 29.58
CA LEU A 48 1.12 34.81 28.72
C LEU A 48 -0.40 34.73 28.49
N ILE A 49 -0.96 33.51 28.28
CA ILE A 49 -2.41 33.31 28.16
C ILE A 49 -3.13 33.70 29.45
N GLU A 50 -2.63 33.27 30.62
CA GLU A 50 -3.20 33.61 31.94
C GLU A 50 -3.21 35.11 32.22
N LYS A 51 -2.26 35.87 31.64
CA LYS A 51 -2.14 37.32 31.77
C LYS A 51 -2.81 38.11 30.65
N ASP A 52 -3.53 37.40 29.79
CA ASP A 52 -4.19 37.97 28.60
C ASP A 52 -3.27 38.84 27.73
N TYR A 53 -1.98 38.45 27.66
CA TYR A 53 -0.99 39.13 26.83
C TYR A 53 -0.76 38.36 25.54
N ASN A 54 -1.17 38.94 24.40
CA ASN A 54 -1.11 38.34 23.09
C ASN A 54 -1.61 36.88 23.11
N ALA A 55 -2.74 36.66 23.82
CA ALA A 55 -3.25 35.35 24.21
C ALA A 55 -3.54 34.46 22.99
N ASP A 56 -4.00 35.03 21.90
CA ASP A 56 -4.25 34.30 20.65
C ASP A 56 -2.98 33.72 20.07
N TYR A 57 -1.92 34.53 19.96
CA TYR A 57 -0.61 34.04 19.50
C TYR A 57 -0.05 32.98 20.44
N ALA A 58 -0.07 33.26 21.76
CA ALA A 58 0.43 32.32 22.76
C ALA A 58 -0.35 30.99 22.75
N THR A 59 -1.66 31.04 22.49
CA THR A 59 -2.51 29.82 22.34
C THR A 59 -2.07 28.96 21.16
N ARG A 60 -1.81 29.58 20.01
CA ARG A 60 -1.30 28.85 18.82
C ARG A 60 0.04 28.20 19.14
N ARG A 61 1.00 28.99 19.65
CA ARG A 61 2.35 28.49 19.95
C ARG A 61 2.37 27.43 21.03
N LEU A 62 1.42 27.48 21.97
CA LEU A 62 1.26 26.43 22.98
C LEU A 62 0.73 25.13 22.37
N GLY A 63 -0.20 25.24 21.41
CA GLY A 63 -0.62 24.11 20.61
C GLY A 63 0.55 23.45 19.87
N ASP A 64 1.39 24.29 19.22
CA ASP A 64 2.60 23.83 18.53
C ASP A 64 3.57 23.13 19.48
N CYS A 65 3.80 23.69 20.70
CA CYS A 65 4.65 23.03 21.70
C CYS A 65 4.16 21.62 22.02
N TYR A 66 2.85 21.47 22.26
CA TYR A 66 2.28 20.14 22.57
C TYR A 66 2.34 19.18 21.39
N ALA A 67 2.11 19.67 20.16
CA ALA A 67 2.25 18.84 18.96
C ALA A 67 3.68 18.30 18.82
N TYR A 68 4.69 19.17 18.98
CA TYR A 68 6.09 18.74 18.95
C TYR A 68 6.47 17.82 20.10
N MET A 69 5.90 18.02 21.29
CA MET A 69 6.08 17.10 22.43
C MET A 69 5.28 15.80 22.31
N ARG A 70 4.60 15.58 21.17
CA ARG A 70 3.79 14.37 20.88
C ARG A 70 2.66 14.13 21.89
N ASP A 71 2.07 15.23 22.39
CA ASP A 71 0.86 15.24 23.24
C ASP A 71 -0.36 15.72 22.41
N PRO A 72 -0.96 14.86 21.58
CA PRO A 72 -2.06 15.24 20.69
C PRO A 72 -3.31 15.67 21.47
N LYS A 73 -3.50 15.20 22.70
CA LYS A 73 -4.63 15.59 23.55
C LYS A 73 -4.57 17.06 23.93
N ASN A 74 -3.43 17.53 24.40
CA ASN A 74 -3.24 18.95 24.74
C ASN A 74 -3.10 19.79 23.46
N ALA A 75 -2.43 19.30 22.41
CA ALA A 75 -2.38 19.98 21.13
C ALA A 75 -3.79 20.25 20.59
N ALA A 76 -4.67 19.25 20.49
CA ALA A 76 -6.05 19.40 20.06
C ALA A 76 -6.85 20.41 20.90
N LYS A 77 -6.64 20.41 22.23
CA LYS A 77 -7.28 21.37 23.13
C LYS A 77 -6.96 22.83 22.78
N TYR A 78 -5.70 23.13 22.47
CA TYR A 78 -5.26 24.49 22.15
C TYR A 78 -5.51 24.84 20.68
N TYR A 79 -5.35 23.91 19.77
CA TYR A 79 -5.68 24.10 18.36
C TYR A 79 -7.18 24.35 18.14
N LYS A 80 -8.06 23.69 18.92
CA LYS A 80 -9.49 24.00 18.88
C LYS A 80 -9.76 25.48 19.10
N LYS A 81 -9.09 26.10 20.09
CA LYS A 81 -9.20 27.54 20.35
C LYS A 81 -8.52 28.37 19.26
N ALA A 82 -7.41 27.89 18.73
CA ALA A 82 -6.68 28.57 17.68
C ALA A 82 -7.48 28.70 16.38
N VAL A 83 -8.17 27.64 15.94
CA VAL A 83 -8.94 27.64 14.69
C VAL A 83 -10.25 28.45 14.77
N GLU A 84 -10.63 28.91 15.94
CA GLU A 84 -11.75 29.83 16.18
C GLU A 84 -11.33 31.32 16.09
N GLN A 85 -10.01 31.62 16.00
CA GLN A 85 -9.47 32.97 15.91
C GLN A 85 -9.67 33.58 14.52
N GLU A 86 -9.78 34.91 14.46
CA GLU A 86 -9.82 35.64 13.19
C GLU A 86 -8.47 35.59 12.48
N ASN A 87 -8.48 35.46 11.16
CA ASN A 87 -7.29 35.46 10.29
C ASN A 87 -6.21 34.44 10.69
N ILE A 88 -6.63 33.25 11.13
CA ILE A 88 -5.73 32.14 11.44
C ILE A 88 -4.99 31.66 10.18
N PRO A 89 -3.67 31.40 10.22
CA PRO A 89 -2.97 30.70 9.15
C PRO A 89 -3.58 29.33 8.90
N ILE A 90 -3.80 28.99 7.62
CA ILE A 90 -4.52 27.75 7.23
C ILE A 90 -3.82 26.47 7.71
N GLU A 91 -2.51 26.52 7.93
CA GLU A 91 -1.70 25.41 8.44
C GLU A 91 -2.22 24.89 9.80
N TYR A 92 -2.86 25.75 10.59
CA TYR A 92 -3.47 25.32 11.86
C TYR A 92 -4.68 24.42 11.68
N TYR A 93 -5.37 24.46 10.52
CA TYR A 93 -6.42 23.50 10.21
C TYR A 93 -5.84 22.08 10.04
N TYR A 94 -4.69 22.00 9.35
CA TYR A 94 -3.96 20.75 9.21
C TYR A 94 -3.43 20.25 10.56
N SER A 95 -2.76 21.11 11.33
CA SER A 95 -2.22 20.75 12.65
C SER A 95 -3.31 20.28 13.62
N TYR A 96 -4.49 20.92 13.57
CA TYR A 96 -5.64 20.50 14.38
C TYR A 96 -6.19 19.14 13.91
N ALA A 97 -6.28 18.92 12.61
CA ALA A 97 -6.71 17.63 12.06
C ALA A 97 -5.76 16.49 12.50
N GLN A 98 -4.44 16.72 12.44
CA GLN A 98 -3.44 15.75 12.92
C GLN A 98 -3.60 15.47 14.42
N ALA A 99 -3.76 16.50 15.23
CA ALA A 99 -3.98 16.33 16.66
C ALA A 99 -5.28 15.56 16.98
N LEU A 100 -6.33 15.72 16.17
CA LEU A 100 -7.59 14.98 16.27
C LEU A 100 -7.40 13.50 15.91
N SER A 101 -6.66 13.18 14.84
CA SER A 101 -6.28 11.80 14.51
C SER A 101 -5.53 11.14 15.66
N GLY A 102 -4.56 11.86 16.26
CA GLY A 102 -3.78 11.38 17.41
C GLY A 102 -4.59 11.06 18.67
N ILE A 103 -5.88 11.46 18.71
CA ILE A 103 -6.85 11.11 19.77
C ILE A 103 -8.06 10.33 19.24
N GLU A 104 -7.92 9.70 18.06
CA GLU A 104 -8.91 8.80 17.43
C GLU A 104 -10.22 9.49 17.01
N LYS A 105 -10.21 10.81 16.84
CA LYS A 105 -11.34 11.60 16.37
C LYS A 105 -11.30 11.76 14.84
N TYR A 106 -11.33 10.66 14.13
CA TYR A 106 -11.07 10.59 12.69
C TYR A 106 -12.09 11.37 11.84
N ASP A 107 -13.37 11.34 12.20
CA ASP A 107 -14.40 12.08 11.47
C ASP A 107 -14.18 13.59 11.58
N GLU A 108 -13.92 14.10 12.80
CA GLU A 108 -13.59 15.52 13.03
C GLU A 108 -12.28 15.89 12.29
N SER A 109 -11.27 15.03 12.31
CA SER A 109 -10.01 15.22 11.60
C SER A 109 -10.25 15.37 10.10
N LYS A 110 -11.04 14.47 9.49
CA LYS A 110 -11.40 14.52 8.07
C LYS A 110 -12.09 15.83 7.67
N GLU A 111 -12.99 16.35 8.51
CA GLU A 111 -13.63 17.65 8.26
C GLU A 111 -12.62 18.80 8.25
N TRP A 112 -11.63 18.79 9.17
CA TRP A 112 -10.61 19.83 9.23
C TRP A 112 -9.59 19.71 8.09
N LEU A 113 -9.22 18.52 7.68
CA LEU A 113 -8.42 18.30 6.47
C LEU A 113 -9.13 18.82 5.21
N LYS A 114 -10.45 18.62 5.12
CA LYS A 114 -11.25 19.17 4.04
C LYS A 114 -11.23 20.70 4.06
N ARG A 115 -11.40 21.32 5.23
CA ARG A 115 -11.32 22.80 5.38
C ARG A 115 -9.94 23.33 4.98
N TYR A 116 -8.87 22.65 5.39
CA TYR A 116 -7.50 22.99 4.99
C TYR A 116 -7.37 23.01 3.47
N LYS A 117 -7.81 21.93 2.80
CA LYS A 117 -7.81 21.83 1.34
C LYS A 117 -8.66 22.90 0.66
N ASP A 118 -9.89 23.12 1.14
CA ASP A 118 -10.82 24.11 0.59
C ASP A 118 -10.28 25.57 0.78
N SER A 119 -9.40 25.78 1.74
CA SER A 119 -8.69 27.04 1.98
C SER A 119 -7.40 27.21 1.17
N GLY A 120 -7.08 26.27 0.26
CA GLY A 120 -5.90 26.31 -0.61
C GLY A 120 -4.70 25.55 -0.07
N GLY A 121 -4.84 24.81 1.02
CA GLY A 121 -3.79 23.93 1.53
C GLY A 121 -3.51 22.75 0.59
N VAL A 122 -2.24 22.34 0.53
CA VAL A 122 -1.82 21.19 -0.26
C VAL A 122 -2.06 19.93 0.56
N VAL A 123 -2.96 19.08 0.09
CA VAL A 123 -3.12 17.72 0.58
C VAL A 123 -2.74 16.82 -0.57
N ASN A 124 -1.77 15.94 -0.37
CA ASN A 124 -1.33 15.00 -1.42
C ASN A 124 -2.55 14.33 -2.06
N LYS A 125 -2.37 13.76 -3.27
CA LYS A 125 -3.40 13.05 -4.09
C LYS A 125 -4.12 11.94 -3.31
N ASN A 126 -4.63 12.29 -2.17
CA ASN A 126 -4.92 11.45 -1.03
C ASN A 126 -6.21 10.66 -1.24
N LYS A 127 -6.08 9.35 -1.29
CA LYS A 127 -7.18 8.39 -1.27
C LYS A 127 -8.10 8.61 -0.06
N PHE A 128 -7.57 9.06 1.10
CA PHE A 128 -8.34 9.31 2.33
C PHE A 128 -9.47 10.33 2.18
N LEU A 129 -9.25 11.41 1.42
CA LEU A 129 -10.30 12.42 1.16
C LEU A 129 -11.23 12.03 0.00
N LYS A 130 -10.79 11.14 -0.89
CA LYS A 130 -11.57 10.67 -2.04
C LYS A 130 -12.42 9.46 -1.71
N ASP A 131 -11.87 8.55 -0.89
CA ASP A 131 -12.50 7.29 -0.54
C ASP A 131 -12.99 7.31 0.92
N GLY A 132 -14.30 7.34 1.11
CA GLY A 132 -14.93 7.25 2.43
C GLY A 132 -14.65 5.94 3.17
N SER A 133 -14.16 4.91 2.46
CA SER A 133 -13.86 3.59 3.00
C SER A 133 -12.43 3.42 3.52
N PHE A 134 -11.53 4.40 3.37
CA PHE A 134 -10.10 4.29 3.72
C PHE A 134 -9.86 3.70 5.12
N LEU A 135 -10.46 4.30 6.16
CA LEU A 135 -10.34 3.80 7.54
C LEU A 135 -10.96 2.42 7.70
N THR A 136 -12.13 2.20 7.09
CA THR A 136 -12.81 0.90 7.10
C THR A 136 -11.92 -0.18 6.48
N ASN A 137 -11.26 0.13 5.37
CA ASN A 137 -10.35 -0.79 4.69
C ASN A 137 -9.13 -1.11 5.57
N ILE A 138 -8.53 -0.11 6.24
CA ILE A 138 -7.41 -0.33 7.15
C ILE A 138 -7.82 -1.22 8.34
N PHE A 139 -8.95 -0.91 8.99
CA PHE A 139 -9.39 -1.67 10.18
C PHE A 139 -9.92 -3.06 9.84
N ASN A 140 -10.44 -3.27 8.63
CA ASN A 140 -10.95 -4.57 8.17
C ASN A 140 -9.91 -5.37 7.36
N ALA A 141 -8.74 -4.81 7.09
CA ALA A 141 -7.68 -5.53 6.39
C ALA A 141 -7.30 -6.81 7.17
N LYS A 142 -7.01 -7.87 6.42
CA LYS A 142 -6.55 -9.13 7.02
C LYS A 142 -5.24 -8.90 7.76
N GLN A 143 -5.23 -9.22 9.04
CA GLN A 143 -4.07 -9.01 9.90
C GLN A 143 -2.89 -9.88 9.46
N GLN A 144 -1.78 -9.22 9.14
CA GLN A 144 -0.52 -9.87 8.78
C GLN A 144 0.52 -9.82 9.90
N TYR A 145 0.46 -8.82 10.78
CA TYR A 145 1.46 -8.57 11.83
C TYR A 145 0.91 -8.92 13.21
N PHE A 146 1.69 -9.64 14.01
CA PHE A 146 1.35 -10.08 15.35
C PHE A 146 2.40 -9.57 16.33
N LEU A 147 2.03 -8.60 17.15
CA LEU A 147 2.97 -7.88 18.00
C LEU A 147 3.40 -8.69 19.21
N LYS A 148 4.67 -8.52 19.58
CA LYS A 148 5.28 -9.06 20.80
C LYS A 148 5.98 -7.94 21.57
N LYS A 149 5.80 -7.93 22.89
CA LYS A 149 6.58 -7.04 23.76
C LYS A 149 8.00 -7.54 23.87
N VAL A 150 8.96 -6.61 23.80
CA VAL A 150 10.36 -6.91 24.11
C VAL A 150 10.64 -6.65 25.60
N ASN A 151 11.67 -7.26 26.12
CA ASN A 151 12.03 -7.14 27.54
C ASN A 151 13.06 -6.04 27.83
N PHE A 152 13.63 -5.45 26.79
CA PHE A 152 14.74 -4.49 26.90
C PHE A 152 14.31 -3.01 26.82
N ASN A 153 13.03 -2.70 26.63
CA ASN A 153 12.54 -1.32 26.73
C ASN A 153 12.75 -0.73 28.14
N SER A 154 13.01 0.57 28.19
CA SER A 154 13.19 1.35 29.42
C SER A 154 11.93 2.16 29.78
N LYS A 155 12.02 3.02 30.77
CA LYS A 155 10.98 4.02 31.09
C LYS A 155 11.10 5.31 30.26
N PHE A 156 12.06 5.37 29.36
CA PHE A 156 12.37 6.49 28.48
C PHE A 156 12.07 6.11 27.03
N SER A 157 12.59 6.86 26.06
CA SER A 157 12.46 6.54 24.63
C SER A 157 13.46 5.48 24.20
N ASP A 158 12.98 4.40 23.57
CA ASP A 158 13.74 3.31 22.97
C ASP A 158 13.25 3.08 21.55
N PHE A 159 14.11 3.20 20.51
CA PHE A 159 13.71 3.04 19.12
C PHE A 159 14.88 2.68 18.19
N GLY A 160 14.61 2.49 16.90
CA GLY A 160 15.62 2.23 15.89
C GLY A 160 16.28 0.87 16.04
N ALA A 161 15.51 -0.15 16.46
CA ALA A 161 16.02 -1.53 16.57
C ALA A 161 16.46 -2.05 15.20
N TYR A 162 17.71 -2.46 15.12
CA TYR A 162 18.37 -3.02 13.95
C TYR A 162 19.04 -4.33 14.33
N GLU A 163 18.62 -5.44 13.74
CA GLU A 163 19.16 -6.76 14.03
C GLU A 163 20.24 -7.13 13.02
N LYS A 164 21.41 -7.53 13.50
CA LYS A 164 22.52 -8.01 12.67
C LYS A 164 23.35 -9.05 13.43
N ASP A 165 23.61 -10.19 12.80
CA ASP A 165 24.47 -11.27 13.32
C ASP A 165 24.11 -11.70 14.77
N GLY A 166 22.79 -11.85 15.04
CA GLY A 166 22.28 -12.25 16.34
C GLY A 166 22.35 -11.16 17.43
N LYS A 167 22.68 -9.93 17.05
CA LYS A 167 22.69 -8.75 17.93
C LYS A 167 21.61 -7.77 17.53
N ILE A 168 21.05 -7.08 18.52
CA ILE A 168 20.09 -5.99 18.33
C ILE A 168 20.77 -4.69 18.76
N TYR A 169 20.89 -3.76 17.82
CA TYR A 169 21.34 -2.39 18.02
C TYR A 169 20.11 -1.50 18.13
N PHE A 170 20.10 -0.55 19.05
CA PHE A 170 18.98 0.40 19.19
C PHE A 170 19.43 1.67 19.88
N ALA A 171 18.69 2.76 19.67
CA ALA A 171 18.91 4.04 20.35
C ALA A 171 18.02 4.13 21.59
N SER A 172 18.56 4.69 22.68
CA SER A 172 17.83 4.85 23.94
C SER A 172 18.29 6.08 24.71
N THR A 173 17.33 6.74 25.38
CA THR A 173 17.57 7.87 26.30
C THR A 173 17.69 7.42 27.76
N ARG A 174 18.00 6.14 28.04
CA ARG A 174 18.01 5.56 29.39
C ARG A 174 19.15 5.97 30.29
N ASP A 175 20.21 6.60 29.75
CA ASP A 175 21.34 7.03 30.56
C ASP A 175 21.07 8.35 31.27
N GLU A 176 20.69 8.30 32.53
CA GLU A 176 20.42 9.49 33.35
C GLU A 176 21.72 10.23 33.78
N GLY A 177 22.92 9.65 33.50
CA GLY A 177 24.20 10.18 33.95
C GLY A 177 24.39 10.02 35.48
N VAL A 178 25.66 10.10 35.91
CA VAL A 178 26.02 9.85 37.32
C VAL A 178 26.05 11.14 38.14
N SER A 179 26.46 12.27 37.56
CA SER A 179 26.73 13.54 38.31
C SER A 179 26.09 14.78 37.71
N ILE A 180 25.97 14.87 36.39
CA ILE A 180 25.38 16.04 35.71
C ILE A 180 24.36 15.50 34.71
N LYS A 181 23.09 15.89 34.90
CA LYS A 181 22.02 15.55 33.96
C LYS A 181 22.03 16.54 32.81
N HIS A 182 22.51 16.11 31.64
CA HIS A 182 22.29 16.84 30.40
C HIS A 182 20.97 16.40 29.81
N LEU A 183 19.96 17.28 29.84
CA LEU A 183 18.64 17.01 29.31
C LEU A 183 18.43 17.70 27.98
N TYR A 184 17.84 16.99 27.05
CA TYR A 184 17.44 17.51 25.75
C TYR A 184 16.27 18.50 25.91
N GLY A 185 16.36 19.67 25.31
CA GLY A 185 15.36 20.72 25.48
C GLY A 185 13.98 20.43 24.95
N TRP A 186 13.87 19.46 24.04
CA TRP A 186 12.62 19.08 23.38
C TRP A 186 11.61 18.47 24.36
N ASN A 187 12.03 17.49 25.14
CA ASN A 187 11.19 16.69 26.03
C ASN A 187 11.78 16.48 27.45
N GLU A 188 12.91 17.12 27.75
CA GLU A 188 13.64 16.99 29.02
C GLU A 188 14.09 15.55 29.37
N GLN A 189 14.26 14.70 28.35
CA GLN A 189 14.90 13.39 28.50
C GLN A 189 16.44 13.50 28.35
N PRO A 190 17.20 12.49 28.81
CA PRO A 190 18.61 12.35 28.48
C PRO A 190 18.84 12.28 26.96
N PHE A 191 20.07 12.51 26.52
CA PHE A 191 20.41 12.32 25.11
C PHE A 191 20.44 10.84 24.74
N LEU A 192 20.26 10.54 23.45
CA LEU A 192 20.27 9.20 22.91
C LEU A 192 21.68 8.63 22.87
N ASP A 193 21.82 7.40 23.30
CA ASP A 193 23.00 6.55 23.10
C ASP A 193 22.61 5.29 22.32
N VAL A 194 23.55 4.73 21.57
CA VAL A 194 23.39 3.42 20.92
C VAL A 194 23.73 2.31 21.90
N TYR A 195 22.84 1.36 22.03
CA TYR A 195 22.99 0.13 22.80
C TYR A 195 23.07 -1.07 21.88
N VAL A 196 23.75 -2.13 22.34
CA VAL A 196 23.83 -3.40 21.64
C VAL A 196 23.67 -4.56 22.60
N ILE A 197 22.77 -5.49 22.29
CA ILE A 197 22.50 -6.68 23.08
C ILE A 197 22.47 -7.93 22.19
N ASP A 198 22.75 -9.08 22.74
CA ASP A 198 22.48 -10.34 22.06
C ASP A 198 20.95 -10.57 21.99
N LYS A 199 20.44 -11.01 20.84
CA LYS A 199 19.00 -11.25 20.59
C LYS A 199 18.35 -12.15 21.66
N GLU A 200 19.07 -13.15 22.11
CA GLU A 200 18.60 -14.12 23.12
C GLU A 200 18.70 -13.60 24.56
N THR A 201 19.16 -12.35 24.74
CA THR A 201 19.35 -11.80 26.09
C THR A 201 18.02 -11.66 26.84
N LYS A 202 17.97 -12.20 28.07
CA LYS A 202 16.81 -12.06 28.97
C LYS A 202 17.09 -11.11 30.14
N LYS A 203 18.31 -10.57 30.20
CA LYS A 203 18.71 -9.65 31.27
C LYS A 203 18.21 -8.23 30.97
N PRO A 204 17.91 -7.42 31.99
CA PRO A 204 17.71 -5.99 31.79
C PRO A 204 18.92 -5.33 31.18
N VAL A 205 18.69 -4.41 30.25
CA VAL A 205 19.77 -3.62 29.61
C VAL A 205 20.21 -2.50 30.53
N ASP A 206 21.52 -2.38 30.71
CA ASP A 206 22.15 -1.34 31.53
C ASP A 206 23.22 -0.56 30.74
N PHE A 207 23.95 0.35 31.39
CA PHE A 207 24.97 1.18 30.75
C PHE A 207 26.15 0.37 30.16
N LYS A 208 26.38 -0.86 30.59
CA LYS A 208 27.44 -1.73 30.06
C LYS A 208 27.10 -2.26 28.68
N ASP A 209 25.83 -2.23 28.32
CA ASP A 209 25.35 -2.65 27.01
C ASP A 209 25.43 -1.52 25.98
N LYS A 210 25.98 -0.33 26.34
CA LYS A 210 26.35 0.69 25.36
C LYS A 210 27.34 0.10 24.34
N ILE A 211 27.15 0.47 23.08
CA ILE A 211 28.06 0.06 22.02
C ILE A 211 29.49 0.53 22.34
N LYS A 212 30.49 -0.35 22.09
CA LYS A 212 31.89 -0.04 22.37
C LYS A 212 32.50 0.76 21.23
N GLY A 213 33.33 1.75 21.58
CA GLY A 213 34.09 2.57 20.65
C GLY A 213 33.63 4.03 20.61
N ASP A 214 33.76 4.66 19.46
CA ASP A 214 33.61 6.12 19.31
C ASP A 214 32.18 6.52 18.84
N ILE A 215 31.20 5.63 19.01
CA ILE A 215 29.83 5.90 18.55
C ILE A 215 29.07 6.82 19.50
N ASN A 216 29.10 6.56 20.81
CA ASN A 216 28.35 7.36 21.76
C ASN A 216 29.13 8.59 22.21
N THR A 217 28.46 9.74 22.23
CA THR A 217 28.98 11.03 22.65
C THR A 217 28.14 11.61 23.80
N MET A 218 28.34 12.88 24.11
CA MET A 218 27.48 13.62 25.07
C MET A 218 26.20 14.20 24.45
N TYR A 219 25.93 13.91 23.18
CA TYR A 219 24.75 14.35 22.41
C TYR A 219 23.99 13.13 21.87
N HIS A 220 23.00 13.36 21.01
CA HIS A 220 22.26 12.25 20.40
C HIS A 220 23.12 11.45 19.43
N ASP A 221 23.12 10.12 19.60
CA ASP A 221 23.74 9.13 18.76
C ASP A 221 22.73 8.02 18.43
N GLY A 222 22.62 7.60 17.15
CA GLY A 222 21.69 6.59 16.62
C GLY A 222 20.42 7.19 15.99
N PRO A 223 19.67 6.43 15.20
CA PRO A 223 19.80 4.99 14.87
C PRO A 223 20.97 4.66 13.93
N VAL A 224 21.14 3.34 13.69
CA VAL A 224 22.27 2.80 12.91
C VAL A 224 21.81 1.97 11.71
N ALA A 225 22.68 1.86 10.70
CA ALA A 225 22.62 0.86 9.63
C ALA A 225 24.00 0.25 9.43
N ILE A 226 24.10 -1.08 9.29
CA ILE A 226 25.36 -1.81 9.21
C ILE A 226 25.43 -2.55 7.88
N THR A 227 26.59 -2.50 7.21
CA THR A 227 26.81 -3.22 5.96
C THR A 227 26.68 -4.73 6.13
N LYS A 228 26.39 -5.43 5.03
CA LYS A 228 26.16 -6.87 5.03
C LYS A 228 27.32 -7.66 5.60
N ASP A 229 28.55 -7.21 5.36
CA ASP A 229 29.80 -7.80 5.91
C ASP A 229 30.06 -7.48 7.38
N GLY A 230 29.21 -6.59 7.98
CA GLY A 230 29.33 -6.21 9.38
C GLY A 230 30.51 -5.28 9.70
N GLN A 231 31.24 -4.76 8.70
CA GLN A 231 32.48 -4.00 8.91
C GLN A 231 32.30 -2.49 8.94
N THR A 232 31.19 -1.98 8.36
CA THR A 232 30.91 -0.55 8.27
C THR A 232 29.55 -0.23 8.88
N MET A 233 29.50 0.80 9.72
CA MET A 233 28.28 1.32 10.32
C MET A 233 28.05 2.76 9.86
N TYR A 234 26.85 3.04 9.37
CA TYR A 234 26.33 4.40 9.21
C TYR A 234 25.40 4.70 10.38
N PHE A 235 25.52 5.88 10.98
CA PHE A 235 24.69 6.22 12.13
C PHE A 235 24.43 7.73 12.21
N THR A 236 23.29 8.08 12.78
CA THR A 236 22.93 9.46 13.04
C THR A 236 23.63 9.95 14.30
N ARG A 237 24.11 11.20 14.29
CA ARG A 237 24.66 11.90 15.46
C ARG A 237 24.40 13.40 15.32
N ASN A 238 24.23 14.12 16.41
CA ASN A 238 24.36 15.59 16.38
C ASN A 238 25.73 15.98 15.81
N SER A 239 25.80 17.14 15.15
CA SER A 239 27.07 17.63 14.59
C SER A 239 28.12 17.84 15.67
N PHE A 240 28.83 16.76 16.01
CA PHE A 240 29.90 16.69 17.00
C PHE A 240 30.93 15.66 16.62
N LEU A 241 32.13 16.14 16.28
CA LEU A 241 33.26 15.30 15.91
C LEU A 241 34.57 15.94 16.41
N ASN A 242 35.50 15.15 16.91
CA ASN A 242 36.79 15.63 17.44
C ASN A 242 36.67 16.76 18.46
N ASN A 243 35.71 16.68 19.36
CA ASN A 243 35.36 17.70 20.36
C ASN A 243 34.90 19.06 19.79
N VAL A 244 34.58 19.12 18.50
CA VAL A 244 34.03 20.32 17.86
C VAL A 244 32.54 20.16 17.68
N LYS A 245 31.76 21.12 18.20
CA LYS A 245 30.32 21.24 17.98
C LYS A 245 30.06 22.23 16.87
N ASP A 246 29.53 21.79 15.76
CA ASP A 246 29.14 22.66 14.66
C ASP A 246 27.69 23.10 14.82
N LYS A 247 27.39 24.34 14.44
CA LYS A 247 26.05 24.93 14.51
C LYS A 247 25.73 25.67 13.23
N ASP A 248 24.45 25.65 12.88
CA ASP A 248 23.93 26.43 11.76
C ASP A 248 23.94 27.93 12.04
N SER A 249 23.53 28.72 11.05
CA SER A 249 23.42 30.19 11.13
C SER A 249 22.44 30.68 12.21
N LYS A 250 21.53 29.82 12.70
CA LYS A 250 20.55 30.09 13.76
C LYS A 250 21.01 29.63 15.16
N GLY A 251 22.19 28.99 15.22
CA GLY A 251 22.76 28.45 16.46
C GLY A 251 22.22 27.07 16.84
N ILE A 252 21.56 26.36 15.91
CA ILE A 252 21.07 25.00 16.08
C ILE A 252 22.20 24.01 15.75
N ASN A 253 22.27 22.93 16.49
CA ASN A 253 23.17 21.80 16.22
C ASN A 253 22.37 20.70 15.52
N ASN A 254 22.41 20.71 14.20
CA ASN A 254 21.70 19.74 13.35
C ASN A 254 22.34 18.33 13.46
N THR A 255 21.56 17.30 13.13
CA THR A 255 22.06 15.93 13.02
C THR A 255 22.75 15.72 11.68
N LYS A 256 23.72 14.83 11.69
CA LYS A 256 24.52 14.36 10.55
C LYS A 256 24.58 12.83 10.54
N ILE A 257 24.85 12.25 9.40
CA ILE A 257 25.19 10.81 9.29
C ILE A 257 26.70 10.69 9.28
N TYR A 258 27.22 9.86 10.16
CA TYR A 258 28.63 9.49 10.24
C TYR A 258 28.83 8.05 9.83
N ARG A 259 30.04 7.71 9.42
CA ARG A 259 30.48 6.35 9.12
C ARG A 259 31.54 5.93 10.12
N ALA A 260 31.47 4.68 10.60
CA ALA A 260 32.46 4.09 11.47
C ALA A 260 32.87 2.71 10.95
N THR A 261 34.08 2.28 11.27
CA THR A 261 34.64 0.96 10.90
C THR A 261 34.79 0.08 12.13
N LEU A 262 34.49 -1.20 12.00
CA LEU A 262 34.70 -2.19 13.06
C LEU A 262 36.12 -2.70 13.05
N VAL A 263 36.88 -2.46 14.14
CA VAL A 263 38.25 -2.97 14.33
C VAL A 263 38.30 -3.67 15.68
N ASP A 264 38.73 -4.92 15.71
CA ASP A 264 38.87 -5.73 16.94
C ASP A 264 37.58 -5.71 17.83
N SER A 265 36.41 -5.79 17.18
CA SER A 265 35.10 -5.73 17.85
C SER A 265 34.76 -4.38 18.51
N VAL A 266 35.43 -3.30 18.11
CA VAL A 266 35.20 -1.92 18.56
C VAL A 266 34.97 -1.02 17.36
N TRP A 267 33.94 -0.20 17.44
CA TRP A 267 33.60 0.78 16.39
C TRP A 267 34.48 2.01 16.51
N THR A 268 35.31 2.25 15.50
CA THR A 268 36.32 3.34 15.48
C THR A 268 36.33 4.05 14.12
N HIS A 269 37.32 4.96 13.93
CA HIS A 269 37.50 5.71 12.68
C HIS A 269 36.20 6.39 12.21
N VAL A 270 35.59 7.15 13.13
CA VAL A 270 34.37 7.92 12.82
C VAL A 270 34.71 9.07 11.89
N GLU A 271 34.03 9.15 10.77
CA GLU A 271 34.21 10.19 9.75
C GLU A 271 32.90 10.88 9.35
N ASP A 272 32.99 12.18 9.00
CA ASP A 272 31.89 12.98 8.46
C ASP A 272 31.70 12.65 6.97
N LEU A 273 30.47 12.59 6.49
CA LEU A 273 30.15 12.24 5.10
C LEU A 273 29.93 13.48 4.23
N SER A 274 30.24 13.37 2.93
CA SER A 274 30.10 14.45 1.96
C SER A 274 28.67 14.99 1.82
N ILE A 275 27.66 14.16 2.12
CA ILE A 275 26.23 14.51 2.06
C ILE A 275 25.77 15.42 3.20
N ASN A 276 26.60 15.63 4.23
CA ASN A 276 26.26 16.41 5.39
C ASN A 276 26.47 17.93 5.17
N ASN A 277 25.69 18.73 5.88
CA ASN A 277 25.88 20.17 5.95
C ASN A 277 25.47 20.67 7.33
N LYS A 278 26.05 21.77 7.80
CA LYS A 278 25.68 22.37 9.09
C LYS A 278 24.32 23.08 9.08
N GLU A 279 23.86 23.55 7.93
CA GLU A 279 22.62 24.34 7.81
C GLU A 279 21.34 23.50 7.77
N TYR A 280 21.45 22.17 7.59
CA TYR A 280 20.31 21.27 7.57
C TYR A 280 20.63 19.91 8.20
N THR A 281 19.57 19.20 8.55
CA THR A 281 19.61 17.85 9.13
C THR A 281 19.84 16.81 8.05
N THR A 282 20.70 15.83 8.32
CA THR A 282 20.82 14.57 7.56
C THR A 282 20.84 13.44 8.59
N GLN A 283 19.89 12.48 8.50
CA GLN A 283 19.67 11.52 9.57
C GLN A 283 19.00 10.23 9.07
N HIS A 284 18.91 9.23 9.94
CA HIS A 284 18.22 7.95 9.72
C HIS A 284 18.77 7.18 8.51
N PRO A 285 20.02 6.72 8.56
CA PRO A 285 20.60 5.96 7.47
C PRO A 285 19.94 4.59 7.30
N ALA A 286 19.77 4.15 6.05
CA ALA A 286 19.38 2.79 5.68
C ALA A 286 20.14 2.37 4.42
N LEU A 287 20.58 1.12 4.38
CA LEU A 287 21.36 0.58 3.26
C LEU A 287 20.47 -0.28 2.35
N SER A 288 20.72 -0.21 1.04
CA SER A 288 20.17 -1.22 0.13
C SER A 288 20.75 -2.61 0.45
N PRO A 289 20.05 -3.72 0.12
CA PRO A 289 20.52 -5.08 0.41
C PRO A 289 21.90 -5.41 -0.20
N ASP A 290 22.25 -4.76 -1.30
CA ASP A 290 23.55 -4.91 -1.97
C ASP A 290 24.62 -3.92 -1.46
N ASN A 291 24.28 -3.05 -0.50
CA ASN A 291 25.10 -1.97 0.07
C ASN A 291 25.61 -0.93 -0.95
N LYS A 292 24.97 -0.82 -2.12
CA LYS A 292 25.36 0.15 -3.15
C LYS A 292 24.62 1.49 -3.04
N LYS A 293 23.60 1.56 -2.20
CA LYS A 293 22.80 2.78 -1.99
C LYS A 293 22.62 3.04 -0.49
N LEU A 294 22.73 4.32 -0.13
CA LEU A 294 22.42 4.82 1.21
C LEU A 294 21.17 5.70 1.11
N TYR A 295 20.11 5.27 1.76
CA TYR A 295 18.88 6.04 1.93
C TYR A 295 18.94 6.81 3.25
N PHE A 296 18.36 8.00 3.28
CA PHE A 296 18.37 8.84 4.48
C PHE A 296 17.28 9.90 4.44
N SER A 297 16.97 10.49 5.58
CA SER A 297 16.06 11.61 5.71
C SER A 297 16.82 12.93 5.85
N SER A 298 16.34 14.00 5.20
CA SER A 298 16.95 15.33 5.27
C SER A 298 15.93 16.45 5.00
N ASN A 299 16.09 17.57 5.73
CA ASN A 299 15.35 18.82 5.46
C ASN A 299 16.18 19.82 4.63
N ARG A 300 17.07 19.31 3.76
CA ARG A 300 17.86 20.13 2.86
C ARG A 300 16.99 20.95 1.91
N PRO A 301 17.46 22.14 1.46
CA PRO A 301 16.73 22.95 0.48
C PRO A 301 16.41 22.17 -0.81
N GLY A 302 15.21 22.42 -1.35
CA GLY A 302 14.74 21.75 -2.58
C GLY A 302 13.91 20.50 -2.34
N GLY A 303 13.66 20.14 -1.08
CA GLY A 303 12.68 19.10 -0.71
C GLY A 303 11.24 19.59 -0.82
N GLN A 304 10.30 18.70 -0.50
CA GLN A 304 8.85 18.96 -0.62
C GLN A 304 8.20 19.34 0.71
N GLY A 305 8.77 18.89 1.85
CA GLY A 305 8.17 19.04 3.15
C GLY A 305 9.12 19.40 4.30
N GLY A 306 8.76 18.92 5.48
CA GLY A 306 9.53 19.12 6.70
C GLY A 306 10.86 18.38 6.69
N SER A 307 10.85 17.13 6.27
CA SER A 307 12.00 16.32 5.90
C SER A 307 11.58 15.30 4.85
N ASP A 308 12.46 15.04 3.90
CA ASP A 308 12.23 14.14 2.76
C ASP A 308 13.20 12.96 2.80
N ILE A 309 12.82 11.85 2.17
CA ILE A 309 13.71 10.72 1.92
C ILE A 309 14.52 10.99 0.65
N TYR A 310 15.82 10.79 0.78
CA TYR A 310 16.83 10.89 -0.28
C TYR A 310 17.57 9.57 -0.42
N VAL A 311 18.17 9.35 -1.57
CA VAL A 311 19.09 8.22 -1.85
C VAL A 311 20.39 8.75 -2.43
N VAL A 312 21.48 8.06 -2.17
CA VAL A 312 22.80 8.34 -2.76
C VAL A 312 23.51 7.02 -3.06
N ASP A 313 24.23 6.97 -4.17
CA ASP A 313 25.06 5.82 -4.51
C ASP A 313 26.31 5.75 -3.63
N ILE A 314 26.68 4.54 -3.24
CA ILE A 314 27.94 4.22 -2.57
C ILE A 314 28.87 3.63 -3.62
N ASN A 315 29.94 4.35 -3.96
CA ASN A 315 30.94 3.90 -4.93
C ASN A 315 31.82 2.77 -4.37
N GLU A 316 32.56 2.07 -5.23
CA GLU A 316 33.46 0.96 -4.83
C GLU A 316 34.54 1.39 -3.85
N ASP A 317 34.98 2.65 -3.90
CA ASP A 317 35.98 3.20 -2.95
C ASP A 317 35.31 3.70 -1.64
N GLY A 318 34.00 3.52 -1.50
CA GLY A 318 33.22 3.98 -0.35
C GLY A 318 32.87 5.47 -0.36
N SER A 319 33.23 6.22 -1.40
CA SER A 319 32.76 7.59 -1.58
C SER A 319 31.26 7.63 -1.94
N LEU A 320 30.59 8.75 -1.66
CA LEU A 320 29.17 8.91 -1.95
C LEU A 320 28.98 9.81 -3.18
N GLY A 321 28.01 9.45 -4.01
CA GLY A 321 27.54 10.26 -5.12
C GLY A 321 26.74 11.49 -4.68
N GLU A 322 25.98 12.09 -5.58
CA GLU A 322 25.08 13.21 -5.28
C GLU A 322 23.72 12.69 -4.77
N PRO A 323 23.17 13.29 -3.71
CA PRO A 323 21.88 12.92 -3.17
C PRO A 323 20.71 13.22 -4.12
N GLU A 324 19.86 12.24 -4.35
CA GLU A 324 18.65 12.35 -5.14
C GLU A 324 17.41 12.28 -4.24
N ASN A 325 16.45 13.20 -4.46
CA ASN A 325 15.14 13.19 -3.77
C ASN A 325 14.24 12.12 -4.39
N LEU A 326 13.59 11.29 -3.59
CA LEU A 326 12.76 10.17 -4.08
C LEU A 326 11.40 10.61 -4.68
N GLY A 327 11.14 11.92 -4.80
CA GLY A 327 9.97 12.45 -5.50
C GLY A 327 8.67 12.42 -4.69
N ASP A 328 7.57 12.82 -5.36
CA ASP A 328 6.29 13.14 -4.74
C ASP A 328 5.38 11.94 -4.45
N ILE A 329 5.77 10.74 -4.85
CA ILE A 329 5.09 9.51 -4.46
C ILE A 329 5.44 9.16 -3.01
N ILE A 330 6.70 9.41 -2.61
CA ILE A 330 7.24 9.10 -1.29
C ILE A 330 7.19 10.33 -0.39
N ASN A 331 7.72 11.47 -0.89
CA ASN A 331 7.87 12.68 -0.11
C ASN A 331 6.62 13.57 -0.21
N THR A 332 6.22 14.15 0.91
CA THR A 332 5.00 14.94 1.03
C THR A 332 5.33 16.34 1.60
N HIS A 333 4.28 17.14 1.84
CA HIS A 333 4.43 18.39 2.58
C HIS A 333 4.68 18.17 4.09
N GLY A 334 4.52 16.95 4.59
CA GLY A 334 4.80 16.54 5.95
C GLY A 334 6.28 16.24 6.19
N ALA A 335 6.55 15.29 7.02
CA ALA A 335 7.89 14.81 7.31
C ALA A 335 7.98 13.29 7.06
N GLU A 336 8.92 12.91 6.22
CA GLU A 336 9.27 11.52 5.95
C GLU A 336 10.61 11.18 6.62
N GLY A 337 10.68 10.01 7.23
CA GLY A 337 11.88 9.59 7.95
C GLY A 337 11.98 8.10 8.22
N MET A 338 13.08 7.71 8.87
CA MET A 338 13.34 6.32 9.26
C MET A 338 13.18 5.32 8.11
N PRO A 339 13.84 5.54 6.95
CA PRO A 339 13.79 4.60 5.84
C PRO A 339 14.36 3.24 6.22
N PHE A 340 13.82 2.19 5.61
CA PHE A 340 14.33 0.81 5.66
C PHE A 340 14.04 0.12 4.33
N ILE A 341 15.00 -0.63 3.77
CA ILE A 341 14.84 -1.38 2.52
C ILE A 341 14.93 -2.86 2.84
N ASN A 342 13.92 -3.64 2.47
CA ASN A 342 13.96 -5.09 2.61
C ASN A 342 14.72 -5.76 1.44
N ASN A 343 14.92 -7.07 1.52
CA ASN A 343 15.61 -7.84 0.48
C ASN A 343 14.91 -7.85 -0.88
N GLU A 344 13.62 -7.56 -0.90
CA GLU A 344 12.79 -7.48 -2.11
C GLU A 344 12.84 -6.09 -2.77
N GLY A 345 13.54 -5.13 -2.16
CA GLY A 345 13.65 -3.76 -2.65
C GLY A 345 12.50 -2.85 -2.22
N THR A 346 11.58 -3.31 -1.38
CA THR A 346 10.52 -2.48 -0.83
C THR A 346 11.10 -1.47 0.16
N LEU A 347 10.87 -0.18 -0.08
CA LEU A 347 11.19 0.89 0.87
C LEU A 347 10.06 1.03 1.88
N PHE A 348 10.39 0.93 3.16
CA PHE A 348 9.52 1.29 4.28
C PHE A 348 9.99 2.61 4.88
N PHE A 349 9.06 3.44 5.35
CA PHE A 349 9.38 4.72 5.96
C PHE A 349 8.23 5.19 6.87
N ALA A 350 8.51 6.13 7.76
CA ALA A 350 7.49 6.78 8.58
C ALA A 350 7.13 8.14 7.98
N SER A 351 5.85 8.50 7.96
CA SER A 351 5.36 9.78 7.47
C SER A 351 4.18 10.30 8.29
N ASP A 352 4.11 11.64 8.47
CA ASP A 352 2.95 12.35 8.98
C ASP A 352 2.20 13.14 7.90
N GLY A 353 2.67 13.09 6.65
CA GLY A 353 2.04 13.76 5.51
C GLY A 353 1.19 12.85 4.64
N HIS A 354 1.45 11.54 4.63
CA HIS A 354 0.59 10.55 3.99
C HIS A 354 -0.66 10.25 4.85
N PRO A 355 -1.77 9.78 4.20
CA PRO A 355 -2.96 9.38 4.95
C PRO A 355 -2.69 8.24 5.90
N GLY A 356 -2.94 8.49 7.18
CA GLY A 356 -2.64 7.54 8.23
C GLY A 356 -3.69 7.49 9.34
N LEU A 357 -3.38 6.71 10.36
CA LEU A 357 -4.19 6.53 11.55
C LEU A 357 -3.78 7.51 12.67
N GLY A 358 -2.54 7.99 12.64
CA GLY A 358 -1.98 8.70 13.76
C GLY A 358 -1.20 9.96 13.41
N LEU A 359 -0.11 10.12 14.11
CA LEU A 359 0.85 11.19 13.92
C LEU A 359 1.88 10.77 12.87
N LEU A 360 2.80 9.88 13.21
CA LEU A 360 3.65 9.18 12.25
C LEU A 360 3.09 7.78 12.03
N ASP A 361 2.88 7.39 10.79
CA ASP A 361 2.54 6.02 10.41
C ASP A 361 3.63 5.42 9.53
N VAL A 362 3.79 4.11 9.58
CA VAL A 362 4.70 3.35 8.70
C VAL A 362 3.99 3.04 7.38
N PHE A 363 4.71 3.33 6.29
CA PHE A 363 4.30 3.04 4.91
C PHE A 363 5.30 2.11 4.24
N GLY A 364 4.85 1.38 3.23
CA GLY A 364 5.68 0.61 2.30
C GLY A 364 5.42 1.03 0.87
N THR A 365 6.43 0.95 0.00
CA THR A 365 6.27 1.25 -1.43
C THR A 365 5.66 0.10 -2.19
N ILE A 366 4.93 0.44 -3.25
CA ILE A 366 4.41 -0.49 -4.26
C ILE A 366 5.16 -0.18 -5.56
N SER A 367 5.78 -1.20 -6.16
CA SER A 367 6.47 -1.09 -7.45
C SER A 367 5.69 -1.79 -8.55
N ASN A 368 5.85 -1.31 -9.80
CA ASN A 368 5.38 -1.99 -11.00
C ASN A 368 6.35 -3.13 -11.41
N GLU A 369 6.06 -3.82 -12.52
CA GLU A 369 6.89 -4.90 -13.04
C GLU A 369 8.30 -4.44 -13.47
N ASP A 370 8.46 -3.17 -13.84
CA ASP A 370 9.74 -2.56 -14.21
C ASP A 370 10.58 -2.17 -12.98
N GLY A 371 10.01 -2.28 -11.77
CA GLY A 371 10.65 -1.91 -10.51
C GLY A 371 10.48 -0.44 -10.11
N ASP A 372 9.73 0.36 -10.88
CA ASP A 372 9.45 1.76 -10.55
C ASP A 372 8.42 1.86 -9.42
N ILE A 373 8.67 2.73 -8.46
CA ILE A 373 7.72 2.99 -7.37
C ILE A 373 6.53 3.78 -7.93
N VAL A 374 5.33 3.20 -7.81
CA VAL A 374 4.08 3.77 -8.35
C VAL A 374 3.09 4.23 -7.29
N ASP A 375 3.18 3.72 -6.07
CA ASP A 375 2.29 4.10 -4.96
C ASP A 375 2.94 3.75 -3.61
N VAL A 376 2.27 4.14 -2.51
CA VAL A 376 2.61 3.74 -1.16
C VAL A 376 1.38 3.18 -0.45
N ILE A 377 1.60 2.23 0.44
CA ILE A 377 0.57 1.60 1.25
C ILE A 377 0.83 1.81 2.74
N ASN A 378 -0.20 2.23 3.49
CA ASN A 378 -0.17 2.24 4.96
C ASN A 378 -0.15 0.79 5.48
N LEU A 379 0.77 0.44 6.37
CA LEU A 379 0.88 -0.93 6.89
C LEU A 379 -0.32 -1.35 7.76
N GLY A 380 -1.18 -0.40 8.12
CA GLY A 380 -2.40 -0.66 8.87
C GLY A 380 -2.17 -1.16 10.29
N VAL A 381 -3.27 -1.58 10.92
CA VAL A 381 -3.21 -2.15 12.26
C VAL A 381 -2.67 -3.59 12.21
N PRO A 382 -1.88 -4.02 13.21
CA PRO A 382 -1.52 -3.32 14.43
C PRO A 382 -0.16 -2.60 14.36
N VAL A 383 0.51 -2.52 13.20
CA VAL A 383 1.76 -1.76 13.06
C VAL A 383 1.50 -0.28 13.31
N ASN A 384 0.53 0.27 12.61
CA ASN A 384 0.11 1.65 12.79
C ASN A 384 -1.02 1.78 13.84
N SER A 385 -1.03 2.91 14.53
CA SER A 385 -1.98 3.27 15.58
C SER A 385 -2.31 4.77 15.49
N SER A 386 -3.06 5.29 16.47
CA SER A 386 -3.31 6.74 16.57
C SER A 386 -2.10 7.56 17.06
N LYS A 387 -0.95 6.93 17.28
CA LYS A 387 0.26 7.55 17.83
C LYS A 387 1.36 7.62 16.79
N ASP A 388 2.60 7.93 17.22
CA ASP A 388 3.75 7.75 16.35
C ASP A 388 4.09 6.28 16.24
N ASP A 389 4.20 5.80 15.01
CA ASP A 389 4.67 4.47 14.66
C ASP A 389 5.77 4.63 13.61
N PHE A 390 7.01 4.17 13.92
CA PHE A 390 8.18 4.51 13.13
C PHE A 390 9.32 3.50 13.32
N SER A 391 10.48 3.72 12.68
CA SER A 391 11.67 2.87 12.76
C SER A 391 11.37 1.40 12.45
N PHE A 392 10.59 1.17 11.39
CA PHE A 392 10.28 -0.19 10.95
C PHE A 392 11.54 -0.89 10.45
N PHE A 393 11.73 -2.12 10.88
CA PHE A 393 12.82 -3.01 10.47
C PHE A 393 12.26 -4.42 10.26
N MET A 394 12.70 -5.09 9.21
CA MET A 394 12.32 -6.46 8.86
C MET A 394 13.58 -7.31 8.70
N ASN A 395 13.61 -8.46 9.34
CA ASN A 395 14.68 -9.42 9.19
C ASN A 395 14.71 -10.02 7.77
N GLU A 396 15.82 -10.64 7.39
CA GLU A 396 16.02 -11.25 6.06
C GLU A 396 14.98 -12.34 5.74
N ASP A 397 14.38 -12.95 6.77
CA ASP A 397 13.31 -13.95 6.61
C ASP A 397 11.98 -13.36 6.12
N GLY A 398 11.81 -12.03 6.14
CA GLY A 398 10.57 -11.35 5.80
C GLY A 398 9.42 -11.58 6.78
N LEU A 399 9.65 -12.34 7.87
CA LEU A 399 8.63 -12.83 8.78
C LEU A 399 8.72 -12.24 10.19
N THR A 400 9.86 -11.68 10.55
CA THR A 400 10.11 -11.10 11.87
C THR A 400 10.75 -9.73 11.75
N GLY A 401 10.62 -8.91 12.78
CA GLY A 401 11.22 -7.60 12.80
C GLY A 401 10.80 -6.76 13.99
N TYR A 402 11.07 -5.47 13.89
CA TYR A 402 10.83 -4.50 14.96
C TYR A 402 10.26 -3.20 14.38
N PHE A 403 9.58 -2.45 15.22
CA PHE A 403 9.27 -1.05 15.00
C PHE A 403 9.16 -0.32 16.33
N ALA A 404 9.12 0.99 16.34
CA ALA A 404 8.93 1.79 17.54
C ALA A 404 7.57 2.47 17.55
N SER A 405 7.01 2.66 18.75
CA SER A 405 5.74 3.36 18.92
C SER A 405 5.59 3.95 20.33
N ASN A 406 4.96 5.12 20.41
CA ASN A 406 4.56 5.74 21.68
C ASN A 406 3.08 5.44 22.03
N ARG A 407 2.59 4.32 21.55
CA ARG A 407 1.22 3.86 21.81
C ARG A 407 0.97 3.53 23.28
N LYS A 408 -0.28 3.67 23.68
CA LYS A 408 -0.70 3.37 25.05
C LYS A 408 -0.38 1.92 25.44
N GLY A 409 0.14 1.74 26.65
CA GLY A 409 0.45 0.41 27.22
C GLY A 409 1.88 -0.05 26.98
N GLY A 410 2.73 0.83 26.49
CA GLY A 410 4.18 0.71 26.50
C GLY A 410 4.77 0.85 27.90
N LYS A 411 6.11 0.89 27.99
CA LYS A 411 6.87 1.03 29.24
C LYS A 411 7.44 2.43 29.39
N GLY A 412 7.85 3.05 28.28
CA GLY A 412 8.43 4.39 28.18
C GLY A 412 7.59 5.34 27.32
N ASP A 413 8.24 6.37 26.80
CA ASP A 413 7.64 7.31 25.83
C ASP A 413 7.56 6.64 24.47
N ASP A 414 8.72 6.24 23.89
CA ASP A 414 8.77 5.40 22.71
C ASP A 414 9.24 4.01 23.13
N ASP A 415 8.56 2.99 22.67
CA ASP A 415 8.89 1.60 22.96
C ASP A 415 9.10 0.81 21.68
N ILE A 416 10.08 -0.09 21.68
CA ILE A 416 10.31 -1.07 20.62
C ILE A 416 9.31 -2.21 20.77
N TYR A 417 8.66 -2.56 19.67
CA TYR A 417 7.81 -3.74 19.53
C TYR A 417 8.44 -4.69 18.53
N ALA A 418 8.53 -5.96 18.89
CA ALA A 418 8.83 -7.02 17.94
C ALA A 418 7.53 -7.50 17.28
N TYR A 419 7.62 -8.04 16.08
CA TYR A 419 6.47 -8.65 15.43
C TYR A 419 6.83 -9.99 14.75
N ASN A 420 5.82 -10.84 14.61
CA ASN A 420 5.80 -11.90 13.61
C ASN A 420 4.86 -11.48 12.49
N ARG A 421 5.27 -11.68 11.23
CA ARG A 421 4.45 -11.48 10.04
C ARG A 421 4.00 -12.82 9.48
N ILE A 422 2.74 -12.90 9.12
CA ILE A 422 2.18 -13.97 8.30
C ILE A 422 1.70 -13.31 7.01
N PRO A 423 2.48 -13.40 5.93
CA PRO A 423 2.11 -12.82 4.64
C PRO A 423 0.77 -13.36 4.17
N LEU A 424 0.03 -12.57 3.41
CA LEU A 424 -1.16 -13.02 2.71
C LEU A 424 -0.80 -14.21 1.82
N LEU A 425 -1.74 -15.10 1.64
CA LEU A 425 -1.63 -16.22 0.72
C LEU A 425 -2.71 -16.06 -0.34
N ASN A 426 -2.31 -16.09 -1.60
CA ASN A 426 -3.21 -16.03 -2.73
C ASN A 426 -3.26 -17.38 -3.45
N VAL A 427 -4.39 -17.69 -4.05
CA VAL A 427 -4.47 -18.65 -5.14
C VAL A 427 -4.63 -17.87 -6.43
N GLU A 428 -3.82 -18.20 -7.42
CA GLU A 428 -3.86 -17.63 -8.76
C GLU A 428 -3.84 -18.72 -9.82
N GLY A 429 -4.18 -18.38 -11.04
CA GLY A 429 -4.10 -19.28 -12.17
C GLY A 429 -4.68 -18.71 -13.44
N VAL A 430 -4.53 -19.44 -14.52
CA VAL A 430 -5.07 -19.10 -15.83
C VAL A 430 -6.12 -20.11 -16.23
N VAL A 431 -7.24 -19.63 -16.75
CA VAL A 431 -8.28 -20.47 -17.36
C VAL A 431 -8.04 -20.55 -18.86
N THR A 432 -7.88 -21.77 -19.39
CA THR A 432 -7.62 -21.98 -20.81
C THR A 432 -8.62 -22.96 -21.43
N ASP A 433 -8.82 -22.83 -22.73
CA ASP A 433 -9.54 -23.83 -23.54
C ASP A 433 -8.65 -25.08 -23.72
N VAL A 434 -9.14 -26.23 -23.35
CA VAL A 434 -8.37 -27.50 -23.40
C VAL A 434 -7.92 -27.87 -24.82
N ILE A 435 -8.63 -27.38 -25.86
CA ILE A 435 -8.39 -27.75 -27.26
C ILE A 435 -7.39 -26.79 -27.94
N ASN A 436 -7.68 -25.50 -27.93
CA ASN A 436 -6.87 -24.50 -28.65
C ASN A 436 -5.83 -23.81 -27.76
N LYS A 437 -5.84 -24.10 -26.46
CA LYS A 437 -4.94 -23.51 -25.42
C LYS A 437 -5.00 -21.99 -25.32
N LYS A 438 -6.01 -21.34 -25.88
CA LYS A 438 -6.23 -19.92 -25.72
C LYS A 438 -6.80 -19.61 -24.33
N PRO A 439 -6.46 -18.45 -23.74
CA PRO A 439 -7.11 -17.96 -22.53
C PRO A 439 -8.63 -17.85 -22.70
N VAL A 440 -9.37 -18.09 -21.63
CA VAL A 440 -10.82 -17.93 -21.58
C VAL A 440 -11.17 -16.72 -20.71
N PRO A 441 -11.39 -15.55 -21.31
CA PRO A 441 -11.79 -14.34 -20.59
C PRO A 441 -13.23 -14.45 -20.08
N ASN A 442 -13.52 -13.69 -19.00
CA ASN A 442 -14.83 -13.65 -18.35
C ASN A 442 -15.35 -15.04 -17.92
N ALA A 443 -14.43 -15.97 -17.63
CA ALA A 443 -14.79 -17.22 -16.99
C ALA A 443 -15.10 -16.96 -15.51
N ILE A 444 -16.22 -17.49 -15.03
CA ILE A 444 -16.63 -17.32 -13.64
C ILE A 444 -15.84 -18.29 -12.77
N ILE A 445 -15.05 -17.74 -11.86
CA ILE A 445 -14.32 -18.48 -10.84
C ILE A 445 -15.13 -18.48 -9.55
N THR A 446 -15.40 -19.67 -9.03
CA THR A 446 -16.04 -19.87 -7.72
C THR A 446 -15.11 -20.66 -6.83
N LEU A 447 -14.75 -20.08 -5.67
CA LEU A 447 -13.92 -20.70 -4.65
C LEU A 447 -14.78 -21.10 -3.45
N LEU A 448 -14.72 -22.36 -3.06
CA LEU A 448 -15.38 -22.91 -1.87
C LEU A 448 -14.32 -23.36 -0.86
N ASP A 449 -14.60 -23.24 0.45
CA ASP A 449 -13.82 -23.91 1.50
C ASP A 449 -14.14 -25.40 1.60
N GLY A 450 -13.38 -26.13 2.42
CA GLY A 450 -13.57 -27.56 2.65
C GLY A 450 -14.94 -27.97 3.20
N ASN A 451 -15.74 -27.01 3.68
CA ASN A 451 -17.11 -27.21 4.13
C ASN A 451 -18.16 -26.87 3.07
N GLY A 452 -17.72 -26.46 1.87
CA GLY A 452 -18.60 -26.05 0.77
C GLY A 452 -19.13 -24.62 0.88
N LYS A 453 -18.60 -23.81 1.81
CA LYS A 453 -18.95 -22.39 1.90
C LYS A 453 -18.23 -21.61 0.81
N GLN A 454 -18.95 -20.77 0.08
CA GLN A 454 -18.39 -19.88 -0.93
C GLN A 454 -17.52 -18.80 -0.26
N ILE A 455 -16.25 -18.73 -0.67
CA ILE A 455 -15.25 -17.79 -0.19
C ILE A 455 -15.14 -16.60 -1.16
N ALA A 456 -15.11 -16.90 -2.47
CA ALA A 456 -14.99 -15.88 -3.51
C ALA A 456 -15.77 -16.25 -4.77
N TYR A 457 -16.10 -15.21 -5.54
CA TYR A 457 -16.73 -15.27 -6.86
C TYR A 457 -16.17 -14.10 -7.66
N MET A 458 -15.59 -14.36 -8.83
CA MET A 458 -15.04 -13.35 -9.74
C MET A 458 -15.04 -13.84 -11.18
N GLU A 459 -14.74 -12.94 -12.10
CA GLU A 459 -14.52 -13.25 -13.52
C GLU A 459 -13.04 -13.12 -13.84
N THR A 460 -12.54 -13.95 -14.76
CA THR A 460 -11.17 -13.85 -15.30
C THR A 460 -11.05 -12.61 -16.18
N ASP A 461 -9.84 -12.05 -16.24
CA ASP A 461 -9.49 -10.96 -17.15
C ASP A 461 -9.35 -11.39 -18.62
N ASP A 462 -8.87 -10.49 -19.49
CA ASP A 462 -8.72 -10.76 -20.93
C ASP A 462 -7.64 -11.83 -21.23
N GLU A 463 -6.69 -12.02 -20.33
CA GLU A 463 -5.66 -13.06 -20.36
C GLU A 463 -6.10 -14.37 -19.69
N GLY A 464 -7.36 -14.43 -19.23
CA GLY A 464 -7.91 -15.61 -18.52
C GLY A 464 -7.39 -15.76 -17.09
N TYR A 465 -6.69 -14.76 -16.56
CA TYR A 465 -6.06 -14.78 -15.23
C TYR A 465 -7.06 -14.47 -14.12
N TYR A 466 -6.81 -15.09 -12.96
CA TYR A 466 -7.51 -14.79 -11.71
C TYR A 466 -6.57 -14.86 -10.51
N GLU A 467 -6.87 -14.08 -9.48
CA GLU A 467 -6.17 -14.10 -8.20
C GLU A 467 -7.15 -13.88 -7.05
N ILE A 468 -7.07 -14.72 -6.01
CA ILE A 468 -7.96 -14.69 -4.84
C ILE A 468 -7.15 -14.82 -3.56
N ASN A 469 -7.34 -13.91 -2.61
CA ASN A 469 -6.76 -14.06 -1.28
C ASN A 469 -7.48 -15.16 -0.50
N ILE A 470 -6.70 -16.08 0.10
CA ILE A 470 -7.19 -17.25 0.83
C ILE A 470 -6.62 -17.33 2.25
N ASP A 471 -7.25 -18.15 3.10
CA ASP A 471 -6.74 -18.48 4.42
C ASP A 471 -5.76 -19.64 4.37
N ARG A 472 -4.80 -19.65 5.29
CA ARG A 472 -3.90 -20.78 5.50
C ARG A 472 -4.58 -21.89 6.29
N ASN A 473 -4.10 -23.12 6.16
CA ASN A 473 -4.59 -24.33 6.84
C ASN A 473 -6.02 -24.73 6.49
N VAL A 474 -6.48 -24.45 5.27
CA VAL A 474 -7.81 -24.74 4.75
C VAL A 474 -7.71 -25.58 3.48
N ASP A 475 -8.64 -26.53 3.30
CA ASP A 475 -8.85 -27.20 2.01
C ASP A 475 -9.82 -26.39 1.17
N TYR A 476 -9.59 -26.35 -0.13
CA TYR A 476 -10.37 -25.56 -1.08
C TYR A 476 -10.80 -26.39 -2.28
N ASN A 477 -11.93 -25.99 -2.86
CA ASN A 477 -12.36 -26.42 -4.19
C ASN A 477 -12.59 -25.18 -5.04
N ILE A 478 -11.95 -25.12 -6.21
CA ILE A 478 -12.09 -24.02 -7.16
C ILE A 478 -12.72 -24.54 -8.45
N THR A 479 -13.66 -23.79 -8.98
CA THR A 479 -14.41 -24.14 -10.20
C THR A 479 -14.37 -22.98 -11.16
N ALA A 480 -14.05 -23.25 -12.43
CA ALA A 480 -14.27 -22.34 -13.53
C ALA A 480 -15.49 -22.74 -14.35
N SER A 481 -16.28 -21.76 -14.78
CA SER A 481 -17.45 -21.96 -15.63
C SER A 481 -17.58 -20.84 -16.67
N GLN A 482 -18.01 -21.21 -17.89
CA GLN A 482 -18.30 -20.26 -18.97
C GLN A 482 -19.37 -20.85 -19.89
N LYS A 483 -20.26 -20.02 -20.45
CA LYS A 483 -21.46 -20.42 -21.24
C LYS A 483 -21.20 -21.43 -22.35
N LYS A 484 -20.02 -21.41 -22.96
CA LYS A 484 -19.64 -22.25 -24.10
C LYS A 484 -18.84 -23.49 -23.72
N TYR A 485 -18.67 -23.74 -22.43
CA TYR A 485 -17.79 -24.76 -21.91
C TYR A 485 -18.48 -25.65 -20.88
N GLU A 486 -17.95 -26.85 -20.70
CA GLU A 486 -18.18 -27.66 -19.50
C GLU A 486 -17.30 -27.12 -18.38
N ASN A 487 -17.83 -27.11 -17.16
CA ASN A 487 -17.10 -26.60 -15.99
C ASN A 487 -15.89 -27.50 -15.69
N ASP A 488 -14.82 -26.89 -15.22
CA ASP A 488 -13.67 -27.58 -14.60
C ASP A 488 -13.59 -27.24 -13.10
N SER A 489 -13.20 -28.21 -12.31
CA SER A 489 -13.03 -28.07 -10.86
C SER A 489 -11.77 -28.77 -10.38
N LYS A 490 -10.99 -28.06 -9.53
CA LYS A 490 -9.82 -28.62 -8.87
C LYS A 490 -9.89 -28.41 -7.36
N SER A 491 -9.46 -29.43 -6.62
CA SER A 491 -9.26 -29.32 -5.18
C SER A 491 -7.79 -29.07 -4.88
N PHE A 492 -7.52 -28.19 -3.94
CA PHE A 492 -6.18 -27.94 -3.43
C PHE A 492 -6.19 -27.65 -1.93
N THR A 493 -5.04 -27.57 -1.29
CA THR A 493 -4.93 -27.32 0.13
C THR A 493 -3.89 -26.25 0.43
N SER A 494 -4.19 -25.41 1.41
CA SER A 494 -3.23 -24.46 1.99
C SER A 494 -2.66 -24.97 3.33
N LYS A 495 -2.90 -26.25 3.68
CA LYS A 495 -2.35 -26.87 4.89
C LYS A 495 -0.88 -27.21 4.74
N ASN A 496 -0.13 -27.03 5.80
CA ASN A 496 1.31 -27.34 5.86
C ASN A 496 2.18 -26.60 4.81
N ILE A 497 1.69 -25.48 4.28
CA ILE A 497 2.48 -24.60 3.41
C ILE A 497 3.38 -23.72 4.29
N GLU A 498 4.64 -23.62 3.92
CA GLU A 498 5.60 -22.74 4.59
C GLU A 498 5.09 -21.29 4.61
N THR A 499 5.36 -20.59 5.70
CA THR A 499 4.86 -19.20 5.90
C THR A 499 5.39 -18.23 4.84
N THR A 500 6.57 -18.51 4.28
CA THR A 500 7.20 -17.73 3.22
C THR A 500 6.50 -17.83 1.87
N VAL A 501 5.73 -18.90 1.63
CA VAL A 501 4.96 -19.07 0.39
C VAL A 501 3.78 -18.11 0.40
N THR A 502 3.66 -17.28 -0.60
CA THR A 502 2.59 -16.27 -0.74
C THR A 502 1.57 -16.61 -1.83
N THR A 503 1.88 -17.60 -2.67
CA THR A 503 1.04 -17.94 -3.83
C THR A 503 0.92 -19.44 -4.02
N ILE A 504 -0.27 -19.91 -4.40
CA ILE A 504 -0.55 -21.26 -4.88
C ILE A 504 -1.11 -21.12 -6.30
N THR A 505 -0.45 -21.71 -7.28
CA THR A 505 -0.92 -21.67 -8.67
C THR A 505 -1.86 -22.84 -8.95
N VAL A 506 -3.06 -22.58 -9.45
CA VAL A 506 -4.07 -23.57 -9.84
C VAL A 506 -4.67 -23.18 -11.19
N ASP A 507 -4.08 -23.67 -12.27
CA ASP A 507 -4.65 -23.46 -13.62
C ASP A 507 -5.89 -24.32 -13.81
N LEU A 508 -6.86 -23.83 -14.59
CA LEU A 508 -8.10 -24.54 -14.94
C LEU A 508 -8.23 -24.66 -16.46
N GLU A 509 -8.77 -25.79 -16.92
CA GLU A 509 -8.93 -26.07 -18.35
C GLU A 509 -10.40 -26.36 -18.69
N LEU A 510 -11.04 -25.43 -19.39
CA LEU A 510 -12.43 -25.61 -19.80
C LEU A 510 -12.54 -26.41 -21.10
N THR A 511 -13.42 -27.40 -21.12
CA THR A 511 -13.71 -28.18 -22.31
C THR A 511 -14.85 -27.57 -23.11
N PRO A 512 -14.64 -27.16 -24.38
CA PRO A 512 -15.72 -26.63 -25.20
C PRO A 512 -16.87 -27.63 -25.34
N VAL A 513 -18.10 -27.16 -25.17
CA VAL A 513 -19.27 -28.00 -25.37
C VAL A 513 -19.35 -28.47 -26.84
N ARG A 514 -19.72 -29.73 -27.09
CA ARG A 514 -19.88 -30.25 -28.44
C ARG A 514 -21.21 -29.83 -29.04
N ASP A 515 -21.46 -28.55 -29.09
CA ASP A 515 -22.69 -27.95 -29.60
C ASP A 515 -22.34 -26.68 -30.39
N VAL A 516 -22.43 -26.77 -31.72
CA VAL A 516 -22.06 -25.65 -32.63
C VAL A 516 -22.90 -24.41 -32.34
N VAL A 517 -24.18 -24.58 -32.01
CA VAL A 517 -25.09 -23.44 -31.70
C VAL A 517 -24.59 -22.68 -30.51
N LYS A 518 -24.17 -23.36 -29.44
CA LYS A 518 -23.64 -22.73 -28.23
C LYS A 518 -22.25 -22.13 -28.45
N LEU A 519 -21.36 -22.88 -29.15
CA LEU A 519 -19.99 -22.42 -29.39
C LEU A 519 -19.93 -21.14 -30.24
N ALA A 520 -20.68 -21.12 -31.34
CA ALA A 520 -20.70 -19.97 -32.24
C ALA A 520 -21.77 -18.91 -31.90
N ASP A 521 -22.53 -19.12 -30.82
CA ASP A 521 -23.66 -18.24 -30.44
C ASP A 521 -24.60 -18.03 -31.64
N LEU A 522 -25.04 -19.14 -32.22
CA LEU A 522 -25.80 -19.12 -33.46
C LEU A 522 -27.27 -18.80 -33.23
N GLY A 523 -27.81 -17.92 -34.08
CA GLY A 523 -29.22 -17.89 -34.39
C GLY A 523 -29.66 -19.04 -35.27
N ILE A 524 -30.95 -19.19 -35.47
CA ILE A 524 -31.46 -20.24 -36.36
C ILE A 524 -31.20 -19.85 -37.82
N ILE A 525 -30.62 -20.78 -38.60
CA ILE A 525 -30.41 -20.60 -40.05
C ILE A 525 -31.70 -20.95 -40.77
N TYR A 526 -32.41 -19.93 -41.18
CA TYR A 526 -33.70 -20.08 -41.85
C TYR A 526 -33.59 -20.06 -43.38
N PHE A 527 -34.49 -20.79 -44.02
CA PHE A 527 -34.75 -20.70 -45.46
C PHE A 527 -36.14 -20.17 -45.73
N ASP A 528 -36.30 -19.44 -46.84
CA ASP A 528 -37.60 -19.09 -47.34
C ASP A 528 -38.41 -20.31 -47.72
N PHE A 529 -39.75 -20.15 -47.75
CA PHE A 529 -40.61 -21.22 -48.23
C PHE A 529 -40.28 -21.55 -49.67
N ASP A 530 -40.08 -22.83 -49.96
CA ASP A 530 -39.80 -23.36 -51.28
C ASP A 530 -38.46 -22.84 -51.88
N LYS A 531 -37.49 -22.45 -51.05
CA LYS A 531 -36.16 -22.00 -51.48
C LYS A 531 -35.05 -22.70 -50.72
N HIS A 532 -33.86 -22.79 -51.39
CA HIS A 532 -32.64 -23.34 -50.82
C HIS A 532 -31.45 -22.35 -50.81
N ASN A 533 -31.60 -21.18 -51.43
CA ASN A 533 -30.56 -20.17 -51.43
C ASN A 533 -30.36 -19.54 -50.03
N ILE A 534 -29.10 -19.25 -49.66
CA ILE A 534 -28.74 -18.65 -48.41
C ILE A 534 -29.24 -17.19 -48.35
N ARG A 535 -30.00 -16.86 -47.33
CA ARG A 535 -30.52 -15.53 -47.07
C ARG A 535 -29.42 -14.66 -46.44
N PRO A 536 -29.49 -13.30 -46.55
CA PRO A 536 -28.50 -12.42 -45.95
C PRO A 536 -28.39 -12.51 -44.39
N ASP A 537 -29.47 -12.84 -43.71
CA ASP A 537 -29.47 -13.10 -42.27
C ASP A 537 -28.83 -14.45 -41.92
N ALA A 538 -29.13 -15.49 -42.71
CA ALA A 538 -28.51 -16.80 -42.60
C ALA A 538 -26.99 -16.75 -42.89
N ALA A 539 -26.57 -15.94 -43.87
CA ALA A 539 -25.14 -15.73 -44.17
C ALA A 539 -24.37 -15.23 -42.95
N LYS A 540 -24.90 -14.24 -42.22
CA LYS A 540 -24.27 -13.72 -40.99
C LYS A 540 -24.08 -14.79 -39.91
N GLU A 541 -25.04 -15.71 -39.81
CA GLU A 541 -24.93 -16.80 -38.85
C GLU A 541 -23.89 -17.85 -39.32
N LEU A 542 -23.84 -18.15 -40.63
CA LEU A 542 -22.82 -19.02 -41.20
C LEU A 542 -21.40 -18.45 -41.10
N ASP A 543 -21.23 -17.13 -41.20
CA ASP A 543 -19.95 -16.46 -41.01
C ASP A 543 -19.38 -16.70 -39.58
N LYS A 544 -20.25 -16.84 -38.58
CA LYS A 544 -19.82 -17.19 -37.22
C LYS A 544 -19.24 -18.63 -37.18
N ILE A 545 -19.82 -19.57 -37.96
CA ILE A 545 -19.29 -20.93 -38.07
C ILE A 545 -17.95 -20.91 -38.78
N VAL A 546 -17.82 -20.15 -39.87
CA VAL A 546 -16.56 -19.98 -40.61
C VAL A 546 -15.47 -19.50 -39.66
N LYS A 547 -15.75 -18.44 -38.91
CA LYS A 547 -14.82 -17.88 -37.90
C LYS A 547 -14.44 -18.93 -36.86
N MET A 548 -15.43 -19.58 -36.25
CA MET A 548 -15.21 -20.60 -35.23
C MET A 548 -14.34 -21.77 -35.78
N MET A 549 -14.62 -22.25 -36.97
CA MET A 549 -13.87 -23.34 -37.57
C MET A 549 -12.44 -22.91 -37.97
N ASN A 550 -12.25 -21.73 -38.54
CA ASN A 550 -10.96 -21.33 -39.07
C ASN A 550 -10.03 -20.68 -38.01
N GLU A 551 -10.59 -19.98 -37.00
CA GLU A 551 -9.81 -19.22 -36.02
C GLU A 551 -9.77 -19.90 -34.65
N ASP A 552 -10.92 -20.41 -34.15
CA ASP A 552 -11.00 -20.91 -32.77
C ASP A 552 -10.69 -22.41 -32.70
N TYR A 553 -11.22 -23.22 -33.64
CA TYR A 553 -11.04 -24.69 -33.69
C TYR A 553 -10.62 -25.16 -35.10
N PRO A 554 -9.37 -24.89 -35.52
CA PRO A 554 -8.91 -25.25 -36.89
C PRO A 554 -8.97 -26.75 -37.22
N GLY A 555 -8.94 -27.60 -36.20
CA GLY A 555 -9.10 -29.07 -36.37
C GLY A 555 -10.53 -29.59 -36.36
N MET A 556 -11.53 -28.70 -36.13
CA MET A 556 -12.93 -29.13 -36.03
C MET A 556 -13.45 -29.70 -37.34
N VAL A 557 -14.16 -30.83 -37.23
CA VAL A 557 -14.83 -31.50 -38.33
C VAL A 557 -16.31 -31.58 -38.00
N ILE A 558 -17.16 -31.20 -38.96
CA ILE A 558 -18.62 -31.13 -38.79
C ILE A 558 -19.34 -31.97 -39.86
N ARG A 559 -20.62 -32.23 -39.61
CA ARG A 559 -21.62 -32.70 -40.56
C ARG A 559 -22.78 -31.69 -40.60
N ILE A 560 -23.32 -31.47 -41.78
CA ILE A 560 -24.46 -30.56 -42.04
C ILE A 560 -25.71 -31.38 -42.22
N GLU A 561 -26.78 -31.11 -41.49
CA GLU A 561 -28.10 -31.73 -41.61
C GLU A 561 -29.15 -30.64 -41.87
N SER A 562 -29.91 -30.76 -42.96
CA SER A 562 -30.99 -29.82 -43.29
C SER A 562 -32.37 -30.48 -43.32
N HIS A 563 -33.37 -29.68 -42.96
CA HIS A 563 -34.73 -30.16 -42.75
C HIS A 563 -35.74 -29.25 -43.45
N THR A 564 -36.94 -29.82 -43.72
CA THR A 564 -38.09 -29.08 -44.22
C THR A 564 -39.25 -29.11 -43.21
N ASP A 565 -40.26 -28.33 -43.44
CA ASP A 565 -41.55 -28.53 -42.81
C ASP A 565 -42.34 -29.66 -43.53
N SER A 566 -43.51 -30.03 -43.04
CA SER A 566 -44.36 -31.14 -43.55
C SER A 566 -45.22 -30.76 -44.72
N ARG A 567 -45.03 -29.61 -45.32
CA ARG A 567 -45.80 -29.17 -46.50
C ARG A 567 -45.13 -29.59 -47.79
N GLY A 568 -45.78 -30.37 -48.57
CA GLY A 568 -45.29 -30.93 -49.82
C GLY A 568 -45.26 -32.48 -49.80
N SER A 569 -44.76 -33.10 -50.85
CA SER A 569 -44.56 -34.57 -50.85
C SER A 569 -43.25 -34.94 -50.19
N LEU A 570 -43.16 -36.13 -49.58
CA LEU A 570 -41.91 -36.62 -48.96
C LEU A 570 -40.73 -36.57 -49.94
N THR A 571 -40.90 -37.01 -51.20
CA THR A 571 -39.87 -36.97 -52.24
C THR A 571 -39.39 -35.51 -52.53
N TYR A 572 -40.34 -34.58 -52.54
CA TYR A 572 -40.06 -33.19 -52.74
C TYR A 572 -39.26 -32.59 -51.56
N ASN A 573 -39.72 -32.87 -50.34
CA ASN A 573 -39.06 -32.41 -49.12
C ASN A 573 -37.67 -33.04 -48.93
N ASP A 574 -37.48 -34.31 -49.35
CA ASP A 574 -36.14 -34.92 -49.39
C ASP A 574 -35.19 -34.14 -50.30
N LYS A 575 -35.61 -33.87 -51.54
CA LYS A 575 -34.80 -33.09 -52.49
C LYS A 575 -34.52 -31.70 -51.99
N LEU A 576 -35.52 -30.96 -51.52
CA LEU A 576 -35.38 -29.59 -51.03
C LEU A 576 -34.43 -29.52 -49.82
N SER A 577 -34.46 -30.49 -48.91
CA SER A 577 -33.52 -30.52 -47.77
C SER A 577 -32.10 -30.82 -48.21
N ILE A 578 -31.87 -31.70 -49.21
CA ILE A 578 -30.54 -31.96 -49.81
C ILE A 578 -30.02 -30.66 -50.45
N ASP A 579 -30.84 -29.96 -51.26
CA ASP A 579 -30.46 -28.71 -51.92
C ASP A 579 -30.08 -27.62 -50.87
N ARG A 580 -30.76 -27.55 -49.73
CA ARG A 580 -30.42 -26.66 -48.61
C ARG A 580 -29.10 -27.04 -47.95
N ALA A 581 -28.87 -28.31 -47.67
CA ALA A 581 -27.61 -28.80 -47.12
C ALA A 581 -26.44 -28.50 -48.07
N ASN A 582 -26.62 -28.71 -49.38
CA ASN A 582 -25.63 -28.36 -50.39
C ASN A 582 -25.34 -26.86 -50.46
N SER A 583 -26.38 -26.01 -50.48
CA SER A 583 -26.19 -24.54 -50.47
C SER A 583 -25.44 -24.05 -49.22
N THR A 584 -25.71 -24.67 -48.07
CA THR A 584 -24.97 -24.38 -46.82
C THR A 584 -23.50 -24.83 -46.92
N TYR A 585 -23.24 -26.01 -47.44
CA TYR A 585 -21.89 -26.52 -47.69
C TYR A 585 -21.11 -25.59 -48.64
N GLU A 586 -21.69 -25.29 -49.81
CA GLU A 586 -21.05 -24.42 -50.80
C GLU A 586 -20.74 -23.04 -50.22
N TYR A 587 -21.63 -22.49 -49.39
CA TYR A 587 -21.37 -21.21 -48.69
C TYR A 587 -20.13 -21.32 -47.79
N LEU A 588 -20.06 -22.30 -46.90
CA LEU A 588 -18.92 -22.46 -45.99
C LEU A 588 -17.60 -22.64 -46.74
N ILE A 589 -17.59 -23.45 -47.84
CA ILE A 589 -16.40 -23.61 -48.68
C ILE A 589 -16.02 -22.30 -49.37
N SER A 590 -16.99 -21.52 -49.88
CA SER A 590 -16.74 -20.22 -50.51
C SER A 590 -16.14 -19.20 -49.57
N GLN A 591 -16.39 -19.33 -48.27
CA GLN A 591 -15.84 -18.50 -47.20
C GLN A 591 -14.53 -19.06 -46.60
N GLY A 592 -13.95 -20.12 -47.20
CA GLY A 592 -12.61 -20.63 -46.87
C GLY A 592 -12.56 -21.77 -45.85
N VAL A 593 -13.67 -22.42 -45.54
CA VAL A 593 -13.64 -23.69 -44.79
C VAL A 593 -13.14 -24.82 -45.70
N ASP A 594 -12.13 -25.58 -45.28
CA ASP A 594 -11.61 -26.70 -46.04
C ASP A 594 -12.66 -27.81 -46.16
N SER A 595 -12.87 -28.32 -47.39
CA SER A 595 -13.87 -29.36 -47.70
C SER A 595 -13.68 -30.66 -46.90
N SER A 596 -12.44 -31.04 -46.57
CA SER A 596 -12.12 -32.19 -45.74
C SER A 596 -12.67 -32.12 -44.32
N ARG A 597 -13.05 -30.94 -43.87
CA ARG A 597 -13.61 -30.65 -42.53
C ARG A 597 -15.13 -30.75 -42.49
N ILE A 598 -15.78 -31.07 -43.61
CA ILE A 598 -17.22 -31.31 -43.69
C ILE A 598 -17.42 -32.76 -44.21
N THR A 599 -17.69 -33.71 -43.30
CA THR A 599 -17.74 -35.13 -43.63
C THR A 599 -18.96 -35.54 -44.44
N ALA A 600 -20.06 -34.83 -44.29
CA ALA A 600 -21.30 -35.07 -45.03
C ALA A 600 -22.19 -33.82 -44.97
N TYR A 601 -23.02 -33.61 -45.95
CA TYR A 601 -24.12 -32.68 -45.97
C TYR A 601 -25.37 -33.42 -46.47
N GLU A 602 -26.34 -33.59 -45.54
CA GLU A 602 -27.45 -34.49 -45.72
C GLU A 602 -28.81 -33.78 -45.54
N GLY A 603 -29.79 -34.18 -46.37
CA GLY A 603 -31.17 -33.72 -46.24
C GLY A 603 -32.05 -34.79 -45.61
N PHE A 604 -32.82 -34.43 -44.60
CA PHE A 604 -33.71 -35.35 -43.90
C PHE A 604 -35.19 -35.10 -44.20
N GLY A 605 -35.52 -34.15 -45.11
CA GLY A 605 -36.88 -33.80 -45.41
C GLY A 605 -37.66 -33.41 -44.14
N GLU A 606 -38.85 -33.91 -44.03
CA GLU A 606 -39.74 -33.72 -42.88
C GLU A 606 -39.63 -34.81 -41.79
N ARG A 607 -38.65 -35.74 -41.91
CA ARG A 607 -38.55 -36.89 -41.00
C ARG A 607 -38.12 -36.54 -39.56
N ARG A 608 -37.59 -35.35 -39.35
CA ARG A 608 -37.09 -34.89 -38.04
C ARG A 608 -37.69 -33.53 -37.66
N LEU A 609 -39.01 -33.49 -37.53
CA LEU A 609 -39.72 -32.30 -37.09
C LEU A 609 -39.40 -32.01 -35.61
N THR A 610 -39.24 -30.72 -35.25
CA THR A 610 -38.99 -30.27 -33.89
C THR A 610 -40.27 -30.02 -33.08
N ASN A 611 -41.42 -30.11 -33.73
CA ASN A 611 -42.73 -29.87 -33.13
C ASN A 611 -43.79 -30.80 -33.76
N GLY A 612 -45.01 -30.75 -33.26
CA GLY A 612 -46.11 -31.61 -33.72
C GLY A 612 -46.74 -31.19 -35.05
N CYS A 613 -46.07 -30.41 -35.91
CA CYS A 613 -46.59 -29.96 -37.22
C CYS A 613 -46.26 -30.94 -38.35
N ASP A 614 -46.80 -32.14 -38.23
CA ASP A 614 -46.56 -33.28 -39.15
C ASP A 614 -47.55 -33.37 -40.33
N GLY A 615 -48.42 -32.37 -40.47
CA GLY A 615 -49.46 -32.36 -41.47
C GLY A 615 -50.80 -32.93 -40.98
N SER A 616 -50.84 -33.58 -39.82
CA SER A 616 -52.09 -34.05 -39.19
C SER A 616 -52.88 -32.94 -38.50
N VAL A 617 -52.21 -31.83 -38.18
CA VAL A 617 -52.80 -30.65 -37.54
C VAL A 617 -52.51 -29.39 -38.34
N ASN A 618 -53.41 -28.40 -38.28
CA ASN A 618 -53.16 -27.11 -38.90
C ASN A 618 -52.24 -26.26 -37.96
N CYS A 619 -51.04 -25.96 -38.42
CA CYS A 619 -50.05 -25.20 -37.68
C CYS A 619 -49.88 -23.79 -38.22
N GLU A 620 -49.52 -22.86 -37.31
CA GLU A 620 -49.13 -21.52 -37.70
C GLU A 620 -47.78 -21.49 -38.43
N GLU A 621 -47.54 -20.49 -39.28
CA GLU A 621 -46.33 -20.34 -40.10
C GLU A 621 -45.05 -20.33 -39.26
N ASN A 622 -45.04 -19.72 -38.09
CA ASN A 622 -43.90 -19.70 -37.17
C ASN A 622 -43.46 -21.12 -36.73
N LYS A 623 -44.41 -22.05 -36.54
CA LYS A 623 -44.12 -23.46 -36.20
C LYS A 623 -43.53 -24.22 -37.40
N HIS A 624 -44.03 -23.95 -38.61
CA HIS A 624 -43.43 -24.48 -39.84
C HIS A 624 -42.03 -23.94 -40.09
N GLN A 625 -41.83 -22.65 -39.80
CA GLN A 625 -40.50 -22.04 -39.91
C GLN A 625 -39.46 -22.71 -39.03
N LEU A 626 -39.76 -23.14 -37.80
CA LEU A 626 -38.84 -23.88 -36.92
C LEU A 626 -38.39 -25.23 -37.54
N ASN A 627 -39.17 -25.85 -38.38
CA ASN A 627 -38.82 -27.11 -39.04
C ASN A 627 -37.91 -26.87 -40.26
N ARG A 628 -37.95 -25.71 -40.92
CA ARG A 628 -37.10 -25.35 -42.08
C ARG A 628 -35.76 -24.83 -41.58
N ARG A 629 -34.91 -25.72 -41.08
CA ARG A 629 -33.66 -25.39 -40.41
C ARG A 629 -32.47 -26.21 -40.96
N THR A 630 -31.29 -25.72 -40.70
CA THR A 630 -30.02 -26.47 -40.85
C THR A 630 -29.36 -26.62 -39.49
N GLU A 631 -28.88 -27.81 -39.20
CA GLU A 631 -28.15 -28.18 -37.99
C GLU A 631 -26.72 -28.57 -38.34
N PHE A 632 -25.78 -28.32 -37.39
CA PHE A 632 -24.36 -28.66 -37.52
C PHE A 632 -23.98 -29.62 -36.40
N ILE A 633 -23.48 -30.77 -36.75
CA ILE A 633 -23.10 -31.82 -35.82
C ILE A 633 -21.58 -31.90 -35.76
N ILE A 634 -21.00 -31.70 -34.59
CA ILE A 634 -19.55 -31.84 -34.40
C ILE A 634 -19.20 -33.34 -34.41
N ILE A 635 -18.36 -33.73 -35.35
CA ILE A 635 -17.82 -35.09 -35.45
C ILE A 635 -16.51 -35.20 -34.69
N LYS A 636 -15.67 -34.14 -34.76
CA LYS A 636 -14.37 -34.09 -34.13
C LYS A 636 -14.05 -32.62 -33.80
N MET A 637 -13.40 -32.36 -32.65
CA MET A 637 -12.96 -31.00 -32.25
C MET A 637 -11.51 -30.71 -32.67
N GLN A 638 -10.67 -31.74 -32.76
CA GLN A 638 -9.26 -31.69 -33.20
C GLN A 638 -8.99 -32.75 -34.24
#